data_982a74ba51750aac853f82e297b4549c
#
_entry.id   982a74ba51750aac853f82e297b4549c
#
_cell.length_a   1.000
_cell.length_b   1.000
_cell.length_c   1.000
_cell.angle_alpha   90.00
_cell.angle_beta   90.00
_cell.angle_gamma   90.00
#
_symmetry.space_group_name_H-M   'P 1'
#
loop_
_entity.id
_entity.type
_entity.pdbx_description
1 polymer ?
#
loop_
_entity_poly.entity_id
_entity_poly.type
_entity_poly.pdbx_seq_one_letter_code
_entity_poly.pdbx_strand_id
1 'polypeptide(L)'
;LVGYLPGLAMRRIADLHAGEAKTDARDAAIIAEAARTLPHALRTLKLADEQIAELSMLCGFDDDLAAQTTQASNRIRGLLTQIHPALERVLGPRLEHPAVLDLLQRYPSPEKLASLGEKKLAAQLCKLAPRLGKRLAADIAQALAEQTVVVPGTNAAAVVLPRLALQLITLRKQRDEVALEVEQRVLAHPLYPVLTSMPGVGVRTAARLLTEVACRAFASAAHLAAYAGLAPVTRRSGSSIRGEHPSRRGNKALKRALFLSAFAALRDPLSRAYYTRKMSQGKRHNQALIALARRRC
;
A
#
# COMPACT_ATOMS: atom_id res chain seq x y z
N LEU A 1 -1.98 -1.94 -35.02
CA LEU A 1 -2.61 -1.25 -33.86
C LEU A 1 -3.12 -2.33 -32.92
N VAL A 2 -2.71 -2.33 -31.65
CA VAL A 2 -3.16 -3.30 -30.65
C VAL A 2 -4.18 -2.62 -29.74
N GLY A 3 -5.38 -3.19 -29.65
CA GLY A 3 -6.44 -2.74 -28.76
C GLY A 3 -6.62 -3.70 -27.60
N TYR A 4 -6.87 -3.14 -26.40
CA TYR A 4 -7.12 -3.90 -25.19
C TYR A 4 -8.59 -3.70 -24.75
N LEU A 5 -9.32 -4.77 -24.59
CA LEU A 5 -10.66 -4.76 -24.01
C LEU A 5 -10.54 -5.06 -22.49
N PRO A 6 -10.88 -4.11 -21.59
CA PRO A 6 -10.81 -4.35 -20.16
C PRO A 6 -11.68 -5.54 -19.74
N GLY A 7 -11.16 -6.43 -18.87
CA GLY A 7 -11.85 -7.65 -18.48
C GLY A 7 -13.27 -7.46 -17.90
N LEU A 8 -13.51 -6.34 -17.19
CA LEU A 8 -14.87 -6.01 -16.74
C LEU A 8 -15.79 -5.60 -17.89
N ALA A 9 -15.30 -4.90 -18.91
CA ALA A 9 -16.06 -4.56 -20.11
C ALA A 9 -16.36 -5.84 -20.89
N MET A 10 -15.35 -6.69 -21.10
CA MET A 10 -15.48 -7.98 -21.74
C MET A 10 -16.56 -8.83 -21.06
N ARG A 11 -16.53 -8.98 -19.73
CA ARG A 11 -17.54 -9.73 -18.98
C ARG A 11 -18.95 -9.20 -19.19
N ARG A 12 -19.15 -7.87 -19.14
CA ARG A 12 -20.46 -7.24 -19.35
C ARG A 12 -20.99 -7.42 -20.77
N ILE A 13 -20.09 -7.43 -21.75
CA ILE A 13 -20.48 -7.70 -23.14
C ILE A 13 -20.82 -9.19 -23.27
N ALA A 14 -20.05 -10.08 -22.64
CA ALA A 14 -20.33 -11.51 -22.62
C ALA A 14 -21.71 -11.86 -22.02
N ASP A 15 -22.15 -11.11 -21.00
CA ASP A 15 -23.45 -11.26 -20.36
C ASP A 15 -24.63 -10.95 -21.32
N LEU A 16 -24.39 -10.25 -22.46
CA LEU A 16 -25.40 -9.99 -23.51
C LEU A 16 -25.55 -11.15 -24.46
N HIS A 17 -24.61 -12.10 -24.48
CA HIS A 17 -24.66 -13.27 -25.38
C HIS A 17 -25.24 -14.50 -24.66
N ALA A 18 -26.18 -15.19 -25.30
CA ALA A 18 -26.80 -16.37 -24.75
C ALA A 18 -25.77 -17.52 -24.51
N GLY A 19 -26.00 -18.28 -23.46
CA GLY A 19 -25.18 -19.45 -23.08
C GLY A 19 -24.14 -19.17 -22.01
N GLU A 20 -23.88 -20.17 -21.17
CA GLU A 20 -22.96 -20.09 -20.01
C GLU A 20 -21.55 -20.66 -20.28
N ALA A 21 -21.34 -21.24 -21.48
CA ALA A 21 -20.06 -21.87 -21.82
C ALA A 21 -18.93 -20.84 -21.82
N LYS A 22 -17.86 -21.14 -21.11
CA LYS A 22 -16.63 -20.34 -21.09
C LYS A 22 -15.59 -21.05 -21.97
N THR A 23 -15.35 -20.54 -23.16
CA THR A 23 -14.35 -21.04 -24.09
C THR A 23 -13.58 -19.88 -24.70
N ASP A 24 -12.31 -20.12 -25.04
CA ASP A 24 -11.46 -19.12 -25.69
C ASP A 24 -12.02 -18.66 -27.04
N ALA A 25 -12.67 -19.58 -27.79
CA ALA A 25 -13.33 -19.25 -29.05
C ALA A 25 -14.47 -18.26 -28.85
N ARG A 26 -15.29 -18.44 -27.82
CA ARG A 26 -16.39 -17.52 -27.49
C ARG A 26 -15.82 -16.16 -27.03
N ASP A 27 -14.79 -16.16 -26.20
CA ASP A 27 -14.15 -14.93 -25.74
C ASP A 27 -13.54 -14.17 -26.91
N ALA A 28 -12.88 -14.86 -27.87
CA ALA A 28 -12.36 -14.26 -29.08
C ALA A 28 -13.47 -13.66 -29.96
N ALA A 29 -14.58 -14.35 -30.14
CA ALA A 29 -15.74 -13.85 -30.92
C ALA A 29 -16.32 -12.59 -30.28
N ILE A 30 -16.50 -12.56 -28.95
CA ILE A 30 -17.01 -11.41 -28.21
C ILE A 30 -16.04 -10.21 -28.31
N ILE A 31 -14.74 -10.45 -28.23
CA ILE A 31 -13.73 -9.40 -28.40
C ILE A 31 -13.75 -8.83 -29.82
N ALA A 32 -13.86 -9.68 -30.82
CA ALA A 32 -13.94 -9.28 -32.24
C ALA A 32 -15.21 -8.45 -32.51
N GLU A 33 -16.36 -8.88 -31.97
CA GLU A 33 -17.61 -8.14 -32.10
C GLU A 33 -17.54 -6.80 -31.34
N ALA A 34 -17.00 -6.76 -30.14
CA ALA A 34 -16.77 -5.53 -29.39
C ALA A 34 -15.86 -4.57 -30.16
N ALA A 35 -14.82 -5.06 -30.82
CA ALA A 35 -13.94 -4.24 -31.65
C ALA A 35 -14.67 -3.62 -32.84
N ARG A 36 -15.61 -4.34 -33.43
CA ARG A 36 -16.41 -3.87 -34.57
C ARG A 36 -17.53 -2.91 -34.17
N THR A 37 -18.25 -3.19 -33.07
CA THR A 37 -19.46 -2.47 -32.71
C THR A 37 -19.28 -1.43 -31.61
N LEU A 38 -18.27 -1.60 -30.74
CA LEU A 38 -18.00 -0.75 -29.59
C LEU A 38 -16.52 -0.33 -29.54
N PRO A 39 -15.99 0.30 -30.61
CA PRO A 39 -14.55 0.67 -30.65
C PRO A 39 -14.14 1.56 -29.49
N HIS A 40 -15.04 2.35 -28.94
CA HIS A 40 -14.81 3.19 -27.75
C HIS A 40 -14.61 2.39 -26.44
N ALA A 41 -15.00 1.11 -26.40
CA ALA A 41 -14.74 0.22 -25.27
C ALA A 41 -13.30 -0.32 -25.26
N LEU A 42 -12.62 -0.29 -26.42
CA LEU A 42 -11.23 -0.69 -26.53
C LEU A 42 -10.30 0.46 -26.14
N ARG A 43 -9.20 0.08 -25.51
CA ARG A 43 -8.11 1.00 -25.18
C ARG A 43 -6.94 0.71 -26.10
N THR A 44 -6.45 1.71 -26.82
CA THR A 44 -5.23 1.58 -27.59
C THR A 44 -4.05 1.38 -26.65
N LEU A 45 -3.29 0.31 -26.85
CA LEU A 45 -2.04 0.10 -26.15
C LEU A 45 -0.97 0.95 -26.83
N LYS A 46 -0.41 1.89 -26.12
CA LYS A 46 0.85 2.54 -26.49
C LYS A 46 1.95 1.80 -25.78
N LEU A 47 3.00 1.44 -26.52
CA LEU A 47 4.22 0.92 -25.91
C LEU A 47 4.74 1.98 -24.93
N ALA A 48 5.01 1.55 -23.72
CA ALA A 48 5.66 2.40 -22.74
C ALA A 48 7.09 2.68 -23.24
N ASP A 49 7.60 3.86 -22.96
CA ASP A 49 9.01 4.13 -23.04
C ASP A 49 9.74 3.13 -22.11
N GLU A 50 10.93 2.68 -22.51
CA GLU A 50 11.73 1.68 -21.78
C GLU A 50 11.91 2.09 -20.32
N GLN A 51 12.24 3.36 -20.07
CA GLN A 51 12.40 3.89 -18.71
C GLN A 51 11.12 3.77 -17.87
N ILE A 52 9.96 4.01 -18.45
CA ILE A 52 8.67 3.88 -17.78
C ILE A 52 8.32 2.41 -17.54
N ALA A 53 8.66 1.52 -18.49
CA ALA A 53 8.44 0.08 -18.36
C ALA A 53 9.27 -0.50 -17.21
N GLU A 54 10.57 -0.19 -17.15
CA GLU A 54 11.46 -0.57 -16.05
C GLU A 54 10.96 -0.05 -14.70
N LEU A 55 10.62 1.25 -14.65
CA LEU A 55 10.11 1.87 -13.44
C LEU A 55 8.79 1.22 -12.97
N SER A 56 7.90 0.86 -13.91
CA SER A 56 6.64 0.16 -13.61
C SER A 56 6.88 -1.21 -13.00
N MET A 57 7.87 -1.94 -13.52
CA MET A 57 8.26 -3.26 -13.04
C MET A 57 8.80 -3.19 -11.61
N LEU A 58 9.72 -2.26 -11.34
CA LEU A 58 10.28 -2.03 -9.99
C LEU A 58 9.21 -1.57 -8.99
N CYS A 59 8.33 -0.66 -9.39
CA CYS A 59 7.22 -0.21 -8.56
C CYS A 59 6.22 -1.34 -8.26
N GLY A 60 5.95 -2.22 -9.22
CA GLY A 60 5.12 -3.41 -9.01
C GLY A 60 5.75 -4.37 -8.02
N PHE A 61 7.05 -4.61 -8.15
CA PHE A 61 7.81 -5.47 -7.23
C PHE A 61 7.86 -4.88 -5.79
N ASP A 62 8.03 -3.55 -5.61
CA ASP A 62 7.92 -2.92 -4.29
C ASP A 62 6.53 -3.11 -3.66
N ASP A 63 5.46 -3.06 -4.45
CA ASP A 63 4.10 -3.33 -3.96
C ASP A 63 3.95 -4.78 -3.48
N ASP A 64 4.51 -5.74 -4.20
CA ASP A 64 4.49 -7.16 -3.82
C ASP A 64 5.29 -7.40 -2.54
N LEU A 65 6.48 -6.82 -2.44
CA LEU A 65 7.29 -6.87 -1.22
C LEU A 65 6.57 -6.21 -0.02
N ALA A 66 5.84 -5.11 -0.25
CA ALA A 66 5.05 -4.45 0.78
C ALA A 66 3.89 -5.34 1.28
N ALA A 67 3.22 -6.05 0.38
CA ALA A 67 2.17 -6.99 0.72
C ALA A 67 2.73 -8.18 1.52
N GLN A 68 3.86 -8.76 1.10
CA GLN A 68 4.54 -9.84 1.81
C GLN A 68 5.04 -9.40 3.19
N THR A 69 5.59 -8.19 3.31
CA THR A 69 5.99 -7.58 4.60
C THR A 69 4.81 -7.49 5.56
N THR A 70 3.67 -6.99 5.08
CA THR A 70 2.44 -6.91 5.88
C THR A 70 1.95 -8.30 6.29
N GLN A 71 1.98 -9.27 5.38
CA GLN A 71 1.58 -10.65 5.66
C GLN A 71 2.48 -11.30 6.72
N ALA A 72 3.81 -11.18 6.59
CA ALA A 72 4.77 -11.71 7.55
C ALA A 72 4.58 -11.08 8.94
N SER A 73 4.42 -9.76 8.99
CA SER A 73 4.14 -9.00 10.22
C SER A 73 2.86 -9.48 10.91
N ASN A 74 1.76 -9.64 10.15
CA ASN A 74 0.49 -10.14 10.70
C ASN A 74 0.60 -11.59 11.20
N ARG A 75 1.39 -12.44 10.53
CA ARG A 75 1.63 -13.83 10.99
C ARG A 75 2.40 -13.88 12.30
N ILE A 76 3.44 -13.03 12.46
CA ILE A 76 4.18 -12.91 13.73
C ILE A 76 3.23 -12.42 14.84
N ARG A 77 2.43 -11.39 14.58
CA ARG A 77 1.45 -10.88 15.56
C ARG A 77 0.45 -11.96 15.93
N GLY A 78 -0.10 -12.68 14.96
CA GLY A 78 -1.04 -13.77 15.21
C GLY A 78 -0.45 -14.87 16.10
N LEU A 79 0.81 -15.28 15.86
CA LEU A 79 1.50 -16.26 16.71
C LEU A 79 1.74 -15.71 18.12
N LEU A 80 2.23 -14.47 18.25
CA LEU A 80 2.42 -13.84 19.55
C LEU A 80 1.10 -13.71 20.32
N THR A 81 0.02 -13.31 19.66
CA THR A 81 -1.31 -13.25 20.28
C THR A 81 -1.77 -14.61 20.78
N GLN A 82 -1.47 -15.67 20.02
CA GLN A 82 -1.86 -17.03 20.39
C GLN A 82 -1.09 -17.55 21.61
N ILE A 83 0.23 -17.33 21.68
CA ILE A 83 1.10 -17.92 22.72
C ILE A 83 1.31 -16.99 23.91
N HIS A 84 1.34 -15.67 23.70
CA HIS A 84 1.65 -14.67 24.73
C HIS A 84 1.07 -13.28 24.39
N PRO A 85 -0.24 -13.05 24.60
CA PRO A 85 -0.91 -11.78 24.28
C PRO A 85 -0.29 -10.53 24.95
N ALA A 86 0.21 -10.67 26.18
CA ALA A 86 0.86 -9.56 26.88
C ALA A 86 2.12 -9.10 26.13
N LEU A 87 2.93 -10.05 25.65
CA LEU A 87 4.13 -9.77 24.87
C LEU A 87 3.78 -9.16 23.49
N GLU A 88 2.70 -9.63 22.86
CA GLU A 88 2.22 -9.02 21.60
C GLU A 88 1.85 -7.55 21.79
N ARG A 89 1.17 -7.19 22.85
CA ARG A 89 0.82 -5.78 23.15
C ARG A 89 2.06 -4.87 23.23
N VAL A 90 3.17 -5.39 23.70
CA VAL A 90 4.44 -4.64 23.83
C VAL A 90 5.21 -4.59 22.50
N LEU A 91 5.36 -5.74 21.84
CA LEU A 91 6.17 -5.87 20.62
C LEU A 91 5.41 -5.46 19.35
N GLY A 92 4.10 -5.73 19.28
CA GLY A 92 3.27 -5.55 18.08
C GLY A 92 3.34 -4.14 17.47
N PRO A 93 3.23 -3.05 18.24
CA PRO A 93 3.37 -1.69 17.72
C PRO A 93 4.75 -1.37 17.14
N ARG A 94 5.77 -2.16 17.50
CA ARG A 94 7.18 -1.96 17.13
C ARG A 94 7.76 -3.16 16.41
N LEU A 95 6.92 -4.06 15.89
CA LEU A 95 7.34 -5.34 15.35
C LEU A 95 8.35 -5.21 14.20
N GLU A 96 8.22 -4.15 13.42
CA GLU A 96 9.13 -3.88 12.31
C GLU A 96 10.46 -3.23 12.75
N HIS A 97 10.63 -2.92 14.02
CA HIS A 97 11.88 -2.32 14.49
C HIS A 97 13.00 -3.38 14.50
N PRO A 98 14.21 -3.08 13.96
CA PRO A 98 15.31 -4.05 13.86
C PRO A 98 15.65 -4.72 15.19
N ALA A 99 15.62 -4.00 16.31
CA ALA A 99 15.88 -4.57 17.64
C ALA A 99 14.84 -5.61 18.06
N VAL A 100 13.57 -5.45 17.69
CA VAL A 100 12.50 -6.41 17.98
C VAL A 100 12.65 -7.66 17.13
N LEU A 101 12.97 -7.49 15.85
CA LEU A 101 13.19 -8.62 14.94
C LEU A 101 14.43 -9.43 15.32
N ASP A 102 15.54 -8.79 15.69
CA ASP A 102 16.73 -9.46 16.21
C ASP A 102 16.42 -10.23 17.50
N LEU A 103 15.63 -9.63 18.38
CA LEU A 103 15.19 -10.28 19.62
C LEU A 103 14.37 -11.54 19.34
N LEU A 104 13.37 -11.46 18.47
CA LEU A 104 12.51 -12.60 18.10
C LEU A 104 13.29 -13.70 17.36
N GLN A 105 14.31 -13.33 16.61
CA GLN A 105 15.17 -14.30 15.92
C GLN A 105 16.03 -15.08 16.91
N ARG A 106 16.60 -14.41 17.92
CA ARG A 106 17.53 -15.04 18.88
C ARG A 106 16.82 -15.72 20.04
N TYR A 107 15.70 -15.15 20.49
CA TYR A 107 14.96 -15.60 21.68
C TYR A 107 13.49 -15.82 21.33
N PRO A 108 13.20 -16.93 20.62
CA PRO A 108 11.89 -17.14 19.99
C PRO A 108 10.78 -17.60 20.95
N SER A 109 11.10 -17.91 22.21
CA SER A 109 10.07 -18.30 23.19
C SER A 109 10.03 -17.33 24.37
N PRO A 110 8.85 -17.14 25.00
CA PRO A 110 8.71 -16.34 26.20
C PRO A 110 9.65 -16.80 27.34
N GLU A 111 9.86 -18.09 27.49
CA GLU A 111 10.76 -18.67 28.50
C GLU A 111 12.22 -18.26 28.26
N LYS A 112 12.69 -18.32 27.00
CA LYS A 112 14.06 -17.88 26.65
C LYS A 112 14.23 -16.39 26.88
N LEU A 113 13.19 -15.57 26.60
CA LEU A 113 13.21 -14.14 26.89
C LEU A 113 13.25 -13.88 28.40
N ALA A 114 12.45 -14.59 29.19
CA ALA A 114 12.41 -14.49 30.65
C ALA A 114 13.77 -14.88 31.28
N SER A 115 14.43 -15.93 30.77
CA SER A 115 15.72 -16.40 31.27
C SER A 115 16.87 -15.40 31.10
N LEU A 116 16.75 -14.42 30.19
CA LEU A 116 17.76 -13.36 30.02
C LEU A 116 17.78 -12.36 31.18
N GLY A 117 16.61 -12.08 31.75
CA GLY A 117 16.42 -11.02 32.71
C GLY A 117 16.50 -9.63 32.09
N GLU A 118 15.94 -8.64 32.74
CA GLU A 118 15.77 -7.28 32.23
C GLU A 118 17.10 -6.60 31.83
N LYS A 119 18.16 -6.77 32.66
CA LYS A 119 19.47 -6.14 32.39
C LYS A 119 20.09 -6.61 31.06
N LYS A 120 20.05 -7.92 30.77
CA LYS A 120 20.59 -8.46 29.52
C LYS A 120 19.69 -8.12 28.34
N LEU A 121 18.36 -8.12 28.51
CA LEU A 121 17.40 -7.66 27.51
C LEU A 121 17.68 -6.18 27.13
N ALA A 122 17.86 -5.31 28.13
CA ALA A 122 18.19 -3.91 27.89
C ALA A 122 19.52 -3.74 27.13
N ALA A 123 20.55 -4.48 27.53
CA ALA A 123 21.84 -4.45 26.84
C ALA A 123 21.73 -4.88 25.38
N GLN A 124 20.94 -5.93 25.10
CA GLN A 124 20.73 -6.42 23.73
C GLN A 124 19.94 -5.44 22.88
N LEU A 125 18.84 -4.92 23.41
CA LEU A 125 17.99 -3.97 22.70
C LEU A 125 18.66 -2.63 22.45
N CYS A 126 19.47 -2.14 23.40
CA CYS A 126 20.20 -0.88 23.26
C CYS A 126 21.24 -0.89 22.13
N LYS A 127 21.72 -2.05 21.68
CA LYS A 127 22.64 -2.15 20.52
C LYS A 127 22.00 -1.60 19.24
N LEU A 128 20.71 -1.86 19.03
CA LEU A 128 19.97 -1.44 17.83
C LEU A 128 18.93 -0.34 18.12
N ALA A 129 18.64 -0.08 19.40
CA ALA A 129 17.68 0.92 19.84
C ALA A 129 18.16 1.67 21.09
N PRO A 130 19.21 2.51 21.03
CA PRO A 130 19.82 3.14 22.22
C PRO A 130 18.84 3.94 23.08
N ARG A 131 17.90 4.66 22.44
CA ARG A 131 16.91 5.51 23.11
C ARG A 131 15.70 4.73 23.66
N LEU A 132 15.36 3.63 23.03
CA LEU A 132 14.15 2.86 23.34
C LEU A 132 14.44 1.60 24.16
N GLY A 133 15.65 1.04 24.05
CA GLY A 133 16.00 -0.30 24.50
C GLY A 133 15.75 -0.55 25.98
N LYS A 134 16.10 0.39 26.87
CA LYS A 134 15.87 0.26 28.31
C LYS A 134 14.38 0.17 28.65
N ARG A 135 13.58 1.09 28.12
CA ARG A 135 12.13 1.11 28.33
C ARG A 135 11.47 -0.14 27.78
N LEU A 136 11.85 -0.54 26.55
CA LEU A 136 11.29 -1.74 25.92
C LEU A 136 11.65 -3.00 26.69
N ALA A 137 12.84 -3.09 27.30
CA ALA A 137 13.24 -4.21 28.14
C ALA A 137 12.37 -4.32 29.40
N ALA A 138 12.09 -3.20 30.06
CA ALA A 138 11.20 -3.16 31.23
C ALA A 138 9.77 -3.57 30.83
N ASP A 139 9.24 -3.01 29.73
CA ASP A 139 7.91 -3.35 29.21
C ASP A 139 7.80 -4.86 28.88
N ILE A 140 8.88 -5.46 28.30
CA ILE A 140 8.93 -6.91 27.99
C ILE A 140 8.99 -7.71 29.29
N ALA A 141 9.84 -7.33 30.26
CA ALA A 141 9.97 -8.05 31.52
C ALA A 141 8.64 -8.07 32.30
N GLN A 142 7.93 -6.94 32.32
CA GLN A 142 6.60 -6.85 32.90
C GLN A 142 5.62 -7.74 32.17
N ALA A 143 5.56 -7.72 30.83
CA ALA A 143 4.67 -8.54 30.04
C ALA A 143 4.91 -10.04 30.28
N LEU A 144 6.18 -10.45 30.43
CA LEU A 144 6.54 -11.84 30.72
C LEU A 144 6.09 -12.27 32.12
N ALA A 145 6.08 -11.36 33.09
CA ALA A 145 5.59 -11.63 34.47
C ALA A 145 4.06 -11.71 34.54
N GLU A 146 3.33 -11.03 33.65
CA GLU A 146 1.86 -11.05 33.61
C GLU A 146 1.27 -12.41 33.22
N GLN A 147 2.00 -13.23 32.44
CA GLN A 147 1.52 -14.53 31.95
C GLN A 147 2.35 -15.67 32.54
N THR A 148 1.75 -16.43 33.43
CA THR A 148 2.36 -17.60 34.09
C THR A 148 2.02 -18.91 33.39
N VAL A 149 1.01 -18.94 32.53
CA VAL A 149 0.52 -20.13 31.84
C VAL A 149 1.25 -20.31 30.50
N VAL A 150 1.84 -21.47 30.29
CA VAL A 150 2.40 -21.89 29.01
C VAL A 150 1.29 -22.47 28.14
N VAL A 151 1.02 -21.87 27.01
CA VAL A 151 -0.03 -22.31 26.09
C VAL A 151 0.46 -23.48 25.23
N PRO A 152 -0.36 -24.53 25.01
CA PRO A 152 -0.03 -25.59 24.06
C PRO A 152 0.33 -25.01 22.67
N GLY A 153 1.40 -25.55 22.04
CA GLY A 153 1.91 -25.07 20.77
C GLY A 153 3.03 -24.02 20.87
N THR A 154 3.38 -23.53 22.07
CA THR A 154 4.49 -22.57 22.27
C THR A 154 5.80 -23.08 21.71
N ASN A 155 6.10 -24.38 21.83
CA ASN A 155 7.32 -25.00 21.27
C ASN A 155 7.33 -24.94 19.73
N ALA A 156 6.21 -25.19 19.09
CA ALA A 156 6.09 -25.06 17.63
C ALA A 156 6.23 -23.60 17.19
N ALA A 157 5.60 -22.67 17.91
CA ALA A 157 5.74 -21.24 17.65
C ALA A 157 7.19 -20.79 17.78
N ALA A 158 7.96 -21.31 18.76
CA ALA A 158 9.38 -21.02 18.94
C ALA A 158 10.26 -21.48 17.75
N VAL A 159 9.79 -22.42 16.94
CA VAL A 159 10.45 -22.84 15.69
C VAL A 159 10.05 -21.93 14.52
N VAL A 160 8.81 -21.43 14.49
CA VAL A 160 8.27 -20.63 13.38
C VAL A 160 8.63 -19.15 13.51
N LEU A 161 8.58 -18.58 14.71
CA LEU A 161 8.83 -17.14 14.94
C LEU A 161 10.18 -16.64 14.40
N PRO A 162 11.32 -17.33 14.65
CA PRO A 162 12.62 -16.85 14.12
C PRO A 162 12.65 -16.84 12.59
N ARG A 163 12.00 -17.82 11.96
CA ARG A 163 11.93 -17.89 10.49
C ARG A 163 11.13 -16.75 9.90
N LEU A 164 9.99 -16.42 10.51
CA LEU A 164 9.17 -15.27 10.11
C LEU A 164 9.89 -13.94 10.38
N ALA A 165 10.61 -13.81 11.50
CA ALA A 165 11.41 -12.63 11.81
C ALA A 165 12.52 -12.44 10.78
N LEU A 166 13.25 -13.50 10.42
CA LEU A 166 14.27 -13.48 9.37
C LEU A 166 13.67 -13.13 8.00
N GLN A 167 12.52 -13.73 7.66
CA GLN A 167 11.81 -13.39 6.42
C GLN A 167 11.45 -11.90 6.38
N LEU A 168 10.94 -11.34 7.47
CA LEU A 168 10.57 -9.94 7.56
C LEU A 168 11.80 -9.01 7.42
N ILE A 169 12.93 -9.37 8.02
CA ILE A 169 14.21 -8.66 7.86
C ILE A 169 14.63 -8.65 6.37
N THR A 170 14.60 -9.81 5.73
CA THR A 170 14.98 -9.98 4.32
C THR A 170 14.08 -9.16 3.39
N LEU A 171 12.76 -9.22 3.59
CA LEU A 171 11.79 -8.45 2.81
C LEU A 171 12.01 -6.93 2.94
N ARG A 172 12.32 -6.46 4.12
CA ARG A 172 12.63 -5.04 4.35
C ARG A 172 13.91 -4.62 3.63
N LYS A 173 14.96 -5.42 3.73
CA LYS A 173 16.21 -5.15 3.03
C LYS A 173 16.01 -5.08 1.51
N GLN A 174 15.28 -6.03 0.94
CA GLN A 174 14.92 -6.03 -0.49
C GLN A 174 14.12 -4.78 -0.87
N ARG A 175 13.19 -4.34 -0.02
CA ARG A 175 12.44 -3.10 -0.26
C ARG A 175 13.32 -1.85 -0.24
N ASP A 176 14.28 -1.79 0.66
CA ASP A 176 15.22 -0.66 0.72
C ASP A 176 16.12 -0.64 -0.54
N GLU A 177 16.58 -1.81 -1.00
CA GLU A 177 17.35 -1.95 -2.24
C GLU A 177 16.54 -1.52 -3.47
N VAL A 178 15.30 -2.01 -3.60
CA VAL A 178 14.39 -1.61 -4.70
C VAL A 178 14.06 -0.12 -4.65
N ALA A 179 13.91 0.45 -3.44
CA ALA A 179 13.65 1.87 -3.28
C ALA A 179 14.79 2.74 -3.83
N LEU A 180 16.05 2.32 -3.66
CA LEU A 180 17.22 3.00 -4.23
C LEU A 180 17.23 2.91 -5.76
N GLU A 181 16.90 1.74 -6.32
CA GLU A 181 16.80 1.56 -7.77
C GLU A 181 15.69 2.44 -8.39
N VAL A 182 14.52 2.50 -7.73
CA VAL A 182 13.43 3.39 -8.15
C VAL A 182 13.86 4.84 -8.07
N GLU A 183 14.56 5.24 -7.00
CA GLU A 183 15.03 6.61 -6.82
C GLU A 183 15.98 7.03 -7.94
N GLN A 184 16.97 6.22 -8.27
CA GLN A 184 17.94 6.52 -9.33
C GLN A 184 17.24 6.74 -10.69
N ARG A 185 16.28 5.86 -11.06
CA ARG A 185 15.56 5.97 -12.33
C ARG A 185 14.64 7.19 -12.39
N VAL A 186 13.98 7.49 -11.27
CA VAL A 186 13.09 8.66 -11.18
C VAL A 186 13.87 9.96 -11.26
N LEU A 187 15.02 10.05 -10.59
CA LEU A 187 15.88 11.23 -10.63
C LEU A 187 16.43 11.52 -12.05
N ALA A 188 16.69 10.46 -12.82
CA ALA A 188 17.13 10.59 -14.20
C ALA A 188 16.02 10.97 -15.19
N HIS A 189 14.73 10.87 -14.80
CA HIS A 189 13.62 11.11 -15.71
C HIS A 189 13.38 12.63 -15.93
N PRO A 190 13.21 13.08 -17.20
CA PRO A 190 13.06 14.53 -17.51
C PRO A 190 11.90 15.23 -16.80
N LEU A 191 10.82 14.51 -16.51
CA LEU A 191 9.65 15.07 -15.81
C LEU A 191 9.82 15.13 -14.28
N TYR A 192 10.90 14.60 -13.72
CA TYR A 192 11.11 14.60 -12.27
C TYR A 192 11.09 16.00 -11.65
N PRO A 193 11.83 17.00 -12.17
CA PRO A 193 11.80 18.35 -11.63
C PRO A 193 10.41 18.98 -11.66
N VAL A 194 9.64 18.71 -12.72
CA VAL A 194 8.28 19.19 -12.88
C VAL A 194 7.36 18.59 -11.83
N LEU A 195 7.44 17.27 -11.60
CA LEU A 195 6.61 16.59 -10.62
C LEU A 195 6.93 17.01 -9.18
N THR A 196 8.21 17.18 -8.87
CA THR A 196 8.65 17.56 -7.53
C THR A 196 8.50 19.06 -7.23
N SER A 197 8.25 19.90 -8.23
CA SER A 197 7.84 21.30 -8.01
C SER A 197 6.48 21.40 -7.31
N MET A 198 5.66 20.34 -7.38
CA MET A 198 4.39 20.29 -6.66
C MET A 198 4.62 20.00 -5.18
N PRO A 199 4.13 20.84 -4.24
CA PRO A 199 4.27 20.60 -2.81
C PRO A 199 3.79 19.20 -2.40
N GLY A 200 4.59 18.46 -1.63
CA GLY A 200 4.24 17.12 -1.15
C GLY A 200 4.39 15.99 -2.17
N VAL A 201 5.02 16.24 -3.32
CA VAL A 201 5.45 15.20 -4.25
C VAL A 201 6.94 14.93 -4.01
N GLY A 202 7.25 13.77 -3.46
CA GLY A 202 8.61 13.24 -3.34
C GLY A 202 8.86 12.14 -4.35
N VAL A 203 10.06 11.53 -4.32
CA VAL A 203 10.52 10.50 -5.26
C VAL A 203 9.49 9.38 -5.46
N ARG A 204 9.01 8.76 -4.38
CA ARG A 204 8.04 7.65 -4.46
C ARG A 204 6.71 8.06 -5.10
N THR A 205 6.25 9.29 -4.83
CA THR A 205 5.02 9.82 -5.44
C THR A 205 5.24 10.13 -6.91
N ALA A 206 6.40 10.72 -7.27
CA ALA A 206 6.78 10.98 -8.65
C ALA A 206 6.88 9.66 -9.45
N ALA A 207 7.50 8.62 -8.88
CA ALA A 207 7.55 7.29 -9.49
C ALA A 207 6.15 6.78 -9.85
N ARG A 208 5.21 6.85 -8.91
CA ARG A 208 3.82 6.43 -9.16
C ARG A 208 3.11 7.29 -10.18
N LEU A 209 3.30 8.60 -10.16
CA LEU A 209 2.72 9.46 -11.19
C LEU A 209 3.26 9.11 -12.58
N LEU A 210 4.56 8.90 -12.71
CA LEU A 210 5.18 8.50 -13.97
C LEU A 210 4.61 7.18 -14.48
N THR A 211 4.60 6.13 -13.64
CA THR A 211 4.15 4.79 -14.07
C THR A 211 2.67 4.72 -14.38
N GLU A 212 1.83 5.51 -13.71
CA GLU A 212 0.38 5.43 -13.87
C GLU A 212 -0.20 6.43 -14.87
N VAL A 213 0.54 7.50 -15.20
CA VAL A 213 0.04 8.63 -16.00
C VAL A 213 0.79 8.80 -17.32
N ALA A 214 2.11 8.60 -17.36
CA ALA A 214 2.94 8.98 -18.51
C ALA A 214 2.54 8.29 -19.82
N CYS A 215 2.10 7.04 -19.79
CA CYS A 215 1.68 6.30 -20.98
C CYS A 215 0.21 6.53 -21.37
N ARG A 216 -0.47 7.51 -20.77
CA ARG A 216 -1.91 7.75 -20.99
C ARG A 216 -2.17 9.19 -21.36
N ALA A 217 -3.11 9.38 -22.28
CA ALA A 217 -3.64 10.69 -22.61
C ALA A 217 -4.91 10.97 -21.78
N PHE A 218 -4.96 12.10 -21.12
CA PHE A 218 -6.12 12.56 -20.38
C PHE A 218 -6.65 13.84 -21.03
N ALA A 219 -7.93 13.84 -21.38
CA ALA A 219 -8.58 14.99 -22.02
C ALA A 219 -8.70 16.19 -21.06
N SER A 220 -8.68 15.96 -19.74
CA SER A 220 -8.80 17.00 -18.72
C SER A 220 -8.34 16.50 -17.34
N ALA A 221 -8.09 17.44 -16.43
CA ALA A 221 -7.87 17.15 -15.01
C ALA A 221 -9.04 16.37 -14.37
N ALA A 222 -10.26 16.63 -14.80
CA ALA A 222 -11.44 15.89 -14.35
C ALA A 222 -11.40 14.42 -14.81
N HIS A 223 -10.93 14.16 -16.02
CA HIS A 223 -10.73 12.80 -16.54
C HIS A 223 -9.66 12.06 -15.72
N LEU A 224 -8.52 12.69 -15.43
CA LEU A 224 -7.48 12.13 -14.58
C LEU A 224 -8.02 11.83 -13.16
N ALA A 225 -8.78 12.75 -12.57
CA ALA A 225 -9.38 12.56 -11.25
C ALA A 225 -10.40 11.40 -11.23
N ALA A 226 -11.19 11.25 -12.30
CA ALA A 226 -12.11 10.13 -12.46
C ALA A 226 -11.35 8.80 -12.61
N TYR A 227 -10.30 8.77 -13.42
CA TYR A 227 -9.43 7.61 -13.60
C TYR A 227 -8.76 7.20 -12.28
N ALA A 228 -8.28 8.16 -11.49
CA ALA A 228 -7.72 7.92 -10.16
C ALA A 228 -8.77 7.51 -9.11
N GLY A 229 -10.08 7.60 -9.44
CA GLY A 229 -11.15 7.35 -8.47
C GLY A 229 -11.28 8.40 -7.38
N LEU A 230 -10.81 9.63 -7.64
CA LEU A 230 -10.92 10.80 -6.75
C LEU A 230 -12.19 11.61 -6.99
N ALA A 231 -12.78 11.48 -8.19
CA ALA A 231 -14.06 12.11 -8.50
C ALA A 231 -15.19 11.36 -7.77
N PRO A 232 -16.15 12.10 -7.16
CA PRO A 232 -17.31 11.49 -6.57
C PRO A 232 -18.21 10.90 -7.66
N VAL A 233 -18.97 9.87 -7.27
CA VAL A 233 -19.97 9.23 -8.12
C VAL A 233 -21.34 9.73 -7.70
N THR A 234 -22.00 10.42 -8.61
CA THR A 234 -23.40 10.83 -8.40
C THR A 234 -24.31 9.63 -8.52
N ARG A 235 -25.12 9.39 -7.51
CA ARG A 235 -26.22 8.42 -7.54
C ARG A 235 -27.53 9.20 -7.43
N ARG A 236 -28.33 9.14 -8.48
CA ARG A 236 -29.67 9.70 -8.51
C ARG A 236 -30.62 8.66 -9.09
N SER A 237 -31.68 8.37 -8.39
CA SER A 237 -32.76 7.50 -8.85
C SER A 237 -34.05 8.06 -8.29
N GLY A 238 -34.91 8.59 -9.16
CA GLY A 238 -36.14 9.24 -8.78
C GLY A 238 -35.96 10.37 -7.78
N SER A 239 -36.88 10.48 -6.82
CA SER A 239 -36.87 11.47 -5.74
C SER A 239 -36.14 10.99 -4.49
N SER A 240 -35.93 9.68 -4.33
CA SER A 240 -35.49 9.05 -3.07
C SER A 240 -33.98 8.95 -2.90
N ILE A 241 -33.21 8.85 -3.99
CA ILE A 241 -31.76 8.71 -3.93
C ILE A 241 -31.12 9.95 -4.55
N ARG A 242 -30.58 10.82 -3.70
CA ARG A 242 -29.80 12.00 -4.13
C ARG A 242 -28.52 12.05 -3.31
N GLY A 243 -27.36 11.93 -3.95
CA GLY A 243 -26.11 12.08 -3.23
C GLY A 243 -24.88 11.80 -4.08
N GLU A 244 -23.77 12.32 -3.58
CA GLU A 244 -22.44 12.02 -4.11
C GLU A 244 -21.73 11.03 -3.18
N HIS A 245 -21.25 9.94 -3.76
CA HIS A 245 -20.59 8.87 -3.04
C HIS A 245 -19.13 8.74 -3.45
N PRO A 246 -18.22 8.28 -2.56
CA PRO A 246 -16.86 8.03 -2.94
C PRO A 246 -16.78 6.91 -3.99
N SER A 247 -15.99 7.12 -5.04
CA SER A 247 -15.72 6.07 -6.02
C SER A 247 -14.97 4.91 -5.38
N ARG A 248 -15.49 3.69 -5.57
CA ARG A 248 -14.81 2.43 -5.23
C ARG A 248 -14.01 1.87 -6.41
N ARG A 249 -14.12 2.48 -7.59
CA ARG A 249 -13.45 2.14 -8.84
C ARG A 249 -12.27 3.09 -9.06
N GLY A 250 -11.54 2.88 -10.14
CA GLY A 250 -10.40 3.68 -10.55
C GLY A 250 -9.07 3.06 -10.16
N ASN A 251 -8.00 3.72 -10.53
CA ASN A 251 -6.64 3.29 -10.26
C ASN A 251 -6.27 3.55 -8.79
N LYS A 252 -6.18 2.45 -8.01
CA LYS A 252 -5.93 2.52 -6.57
C LYS A 252 -4.52 3.01 -6.24
N ALA A 253 -3.52 2.65 -7.06
CA ALA A 253 -2.14 3.07 -6.86
C ALA A 253 -2.00 4.59 -7.05
N LEU A 254 -2.56 5.12 -8.13
CA LEU A 254 -2.61 6.56 -8.40
C LEU A 254 -3.41 7.32 -7.33
N LYS A 255 -4.57 6.79 -6.93
CA LYS A 255 -5.37 7.37 -5.84
C LYS A 255 -4.57 7.51 -4.57
N ARG A 256 -3.84 6.44 -4.17
CA ARG A 256 -3.00 6.43 -2.97
C ARG A 256 -1.86 7.44 -3.10
N ALA A 257 -1.18 7.50 -4.24
CA ALA A 257 -0.10 8.45 -4.48
C ALA A 257 -0.57 9.91 -4.35
N LEU A 258 -1.68 10.26 -5.00
CA LEU A 258 -2.27 11.60 -4.93
C LEU A 258 -2.81 11.95 -3.53
N PHE A 259 -3.37 10.97 -2.81
CA PHE A 259 -3.81 11.14 -1.42
C PHE A 259 -2.62 11.43 -0.48
N LEU A 260 -1.54 10.65 -0.58
CA LEU A 260 -0.33 10.85 0.23
C LEU A 260 0.36 12.17 -0.10
N SER A 261 0.40 12.53 -1.38
CA SER A 261 0.87 13.84 -1.84
C SER A 261 0.05 14.99 -1.24
N ALA A 262 -1.28 14.86 -1.23
CA ALA A 262 -2.16 15.86 -0.62
C ALA A 262 -1.96 15.97 0.90
N PHE A 263 -1.74 14.85 1.58
CA PHE A 263 -1.42 14.84 3.01
C PHE A 263 -0.08 15.54 3.30
N ALA A 264 0.97 15.21 2.55
CA ALA A 264 2.28 15.84 2.69
C ALA A 264 2.24 17.34 2.35
N ALA A 265 1.39 17.73 1.39
CA ALA A 265 1.19 19.13 0.99
C ALA A 265 0.48 19.98 2.05
N LEU A 266 -0.02 19.44 3.15
CA LEU A 266 -0.57 20.24 4.26
C LEU A 266 0.48 21.14 4.94
N ARG A 267 1.76 20.96 4.65
CA ARG A 267 2.83 21.89 5.07
C ARG A 267 2.90 23.14 4.23
N ASP A 268 2.37 23.09 3.00
CA ASP A 268 2.27 24.24 2.11
C ASP A 268 1.06 25.11 2.49
N PRO A 269 1.25 26.44 2.63
CA PRO A 269 0.20 27.34 3.09
C PRO A 269 -1.06 27.33 2.22
N LEU A 270 -0.93 27.27 0.89
CA LEU A 270 -2.06 27.28 -0.04
C LEU A 270 -2.88 25.98 0.06
N SER A 271 -2.19 24.85 0.11
CA SER A 271 -2.82 23.54 0.29
C SER A 271 -3.52 23.43 1.64
N ARG A 272 -2.90 23.94 2.69
CA ARG A 272 -3.46 23.98 4.04
C ARG A 272 -4.70 24.87 4.11
N ALA A 273 -4.66 26.05 3.52
CA ALA A 273 -5.82 26.95 3.47
C ALA A 273 -7.03 26.30 2.77
N TYR A 274 -6.80 25.61 1.64
CA TYR A 274 -7.85 24.85 0.98
C TYR A 274 -8.40 23.71 1.85
N TYR A 275 -7.52 22.93 2.49
CA TYR A 275 -7.92 21.86 3.39
C TYR A 275 -8.75 22.38 4.56
N THR A 276 -8.29 23.44 5.26
CA THR A 276 -8.99 24.05 6.40
C THR A 276 -10.38 24.55 5.98
N ARG A 277 -10.49 25.21 4.82
CA ARG A 277 -11.78 25.62 4.26
C ARG A 277 -12.71 24.42 4.02
N LYS A 278 -12.19 23.25 3.59
CA LYS A 278 -13.01 22.05 3.41
C LYS A 278 -13.45 21.44 4.72
N MET A 279 -12.62 21.52 5.76
CA MET A 279 -13.00 21.12 7.12
C MET A 279 -14.09 22.03 7.70
N SER A 280 -13.97 23.35 7.53
CA SER A 280 -15.00 24.31 7.99
C SER A 280 -16.35 24.16 7.25
N GLN A 281 -16.34 23.58 6.04
CA GLN A 281 -17.54 23.20 5.29
C GLN A 281 -18.15 21.85 5.74
N GLY A 282 -17.73 21.30 6.90
CA GLY A 282 -18.25 20.06 7.47
C GLY A 282 -17.67 18.76 6.90
N LYS A 283 -16.63 18.83 6.05
CA LYS A 283 -15.99 17.62 5.55
C LYS A 283 -15.09 16.99 6.63
N ARG A 284 -15.15 15.67 6.77
CA ARG A 284 -14.21 14.93 7.62
C ARG A 284 -12.81 14.96 7.05
N HIS A 285 -11.79 14.74 7.87
CA HIS A 285 -10.36 14.76 7.50
C HIS A 285 -10.05 14.08 6.14
N ASN A 286 -10.41 12.81 6.01
CA ASN A 286 -10.15 12.07 4.76
C ASN A 286 -10.92 12.62 3.56
N GLN A 287 -12.12 13.17 3.75
CA GLN A 287 -12.90 13.79 2.68
C GLN A 287 -12.25 15.10 2.20
N ALA A 288 -11.72 15.89 3.12
CA ALA A 288 -10.99 17.12 2.80
C ALA A 288 -9.68 16.83 2.06
N LEU A 289 -8.94 15.77 2.48
CA LEU A 289 -7.75 15.29 1.77
C LEU A 289 -8.06 14.77 0.36
N ILE A 290 -9.12 14.01 0.17
CA ILE A 290 -9.55 13.56 -1.16
C ILE A 290 -9.95 14.75 -2.05
N ALA A 291 -10.60 15.76 -1.48
CA ALA A 291 -10.92 16.98 -2.21
C ALA A 291 -9.64 17.75 -2.63
N LEU A 292 -8.64 17.83 -1.74
CA LEU A 292 -7.33 18.39 -2.06
C LEU A 292 -6.59 17.56 -3.12
N ALA A 293 -6.58 16.23 -2.98
CA ALA A 293 -5.97 15.33 -3.96
C ALA A 293 -6.59 15.49 -5.37
N ARG A 294 -7.93 15.62 -5.45
CA ARG A 294 -8.63 15.88 -6.71
C ARG A 294 -8.22 17.21 -7.35
N ARG A 295 -7.97 18.26 -6.55
CA ARG A 295 -7.54 19.56 -7.05
C ARG A 295 -6.11 19.53 -7.60
N ARG A 296 -5.33 18.51 -7.27
CA ARG A 296 -3.94 18.32 -7.68
C ARG A 296 -3.79 17.49 -8.97
N CYS A 297 -4.89 17.01 -9.53
CA CYS A 297 -4.96 16.44 -10.87
C CYS A 297 -4.97 17.53 -11.93
#